data_9a0fb73b44a136d8fff4c44faaacc5c9
#
_entry.id   9a0fb73b44a136d8fff4c44faaacc5c9
#
_cell.length_a   1.000
_cell.length_b   1.000
_cell.length_c   1.000
_cell.angle_alpha   90.00
_cell.angle_beta   90.00
_cell.angle_gamma   90.00
#
_symmetry.space_group_name_H-M   'P 1'
#
loop_
_entity.id
_entity.type
_entity.pdbx_description
1 polymer ?
#
loop_
_entity_poly.entity_id
_entity_poly.type
_entity_poly.pdbx_seq_one_letter_code
_entity_poly.pdbx_strand_id
1 'polypeptide(L)'
;MILSDIHGNWEALEAVLGAARAEGFEHVLCCGDLVGYGADPNAVTDWVRSAASYVVRGNHDKACVGLENLAWFNPTARTSALWTASVLRLENVDYLRKLPKGPVSVKDFQLVHGSPLDEDEYLMQAGEVAQLAGYLDTRLSFFGHTHVQGGFAFYNGGIVKRIPGVTRKLEREEVTLELDAYYLINPGSVGQPRDNDPRAAWCVYHPNERRIVYRRITYDIKGAQAKIRDARLPELLARRLASGQ
;
A
#
# COMPACT_ATOMS: atom_id res chain seq x y z
N MET A 1 -8.99 9.37 -1.21
CA MET A 1 -8.31 8.24 -1.90
C MET A 1 -7.22 7.68 -1.01
N ILE A 2 -7.13 6.37 -0.89
CA ILE A 2 -6.13 5.66 -0.08
C ILE A 2 -5.29 4.77 -1.00
N LEU A 3 -3.97 4.94 -0.93
CA LEU A 3 -2.95 4.22 -1.68
C LEU A 3 -2.06 3.43 -0.72
N SER A 4 -1.40 2.40 -1.21
CA SER A 4 -0.34 1.68 -0.51
C SER A 4 0.60 0.98 -1.48
N ASP A 5 1.81 0.69 -1.04
CA ASP A 5 2.74 -0.21 -1.72
C ASP A 5 2.93 0.18 -3.21
N ILE A 6 3.30 1.45 -3.44
CA ILE A 6 3.49 2.02 -4.78
C ILE A 6 4.79 1.51 -5.41
N HIS A 7 5.81 1.28 -4.57
CA HIS A 7 7.04 0.62 -4.93
C HIS A 7 7.71 1.15 -6.20
N GLY A 8 7.82 2.48 -6.33
CA GLY A 8 8.52 3.09 -7.47
C GLY A 8 7.94 2.70 -8.84
N ASN A 9 6.68 2.29 -8.92
CA ASN A 9 5.99 1.95 -10.15
C ASN A 9 5.15 3.13 -10.63
N TRP A 10 5.78 4.00 -11.43
CA TRP A 10 5.15 5.22 -11.94
C TRP A 10 4.00 4.93 -12.88
N GLU A 11 4.12 3.94 -13.78
CA GLU A 11 3.08 3.55 -14.72
C GLU A 11 1.80 3.13 -14.02
N ALA A 12 1.93 2.38 -12.93
CA ALA A 12 0.78 1.97 -12.13
C ALA A 12 0.15 3.16 -11.39
N LEU A 13 0.98 4.02 -10.80
CA LEU A 13 0.50 5.23 -10.11
C LEU A 13 -0.20 6.17 -11.09
N GLU A 14 0.37 6.43 -12.27
CA GLU A 14 -0.22 7.30 -13.29
C GLU A 14 -1.59 6.78 -13.76
N ALA A 15 -1.72 5.46 -13.97
CA ALA A 15 -3.01 4.84 -14.32
C ALA A 15 -4.05 5.02 -13.20
N VAL A 16 -3.67 4.81 -11.95
CA VAL A 16 -4.54 5.04 -10.77
C VAL A 16 -4.99 6.49 -10.73
N LEU A 17 -4.08 7.45 -10.90
CA LEU A 17 -4.39 8.88 -10.89
C LEU A 17 -5.35 9.28 -12.02
N GLY A 18 -5.14 8.72 -13.20
CA GLY A 18 -6.04 8.91 -14.34
C GLY A 18 -7.47 8.47 -14.04
N ALA A 19 -7.63 7.26 -13.46
CA ALA A 19 -8.93 6.72 -13.09
C ALA A 19 -9.58 7.47 -11.92
N ALA A 20 -8.81 7.80 -10.89
CA ALA A 20 -9.31 8.43 -9.68
C ALA A 20 -9.83 9.86 -9.91
N ARG A 21 -9.28 10.59 -10.88
CA ARG A 21 -9.76 11.95 -11.25
C ARG A 21 -11.24 11.98 -11.62
N ALA A 22 -11.74 10.91 -12.23
CA ALA A 22 -13.15 10.82 -12.63
C ALA A 22 -14.11 10.60 -11.45
N GLU A 23 -13.59 10.10 -10.31
CA GLU A 23 -14.40 9.82 -9.11
C GLU A 23 -14.49 10.99 -8.13
N GLY A 24 -13.51 11.89 -8.20
CA GLY A 24 -13.35 12.98 -7.26
C GLY A 24 -12.87 12.49 -5.88
N PHE A 25 -11.87 13.17 -5.32
CA PHE A 25 -11.40 12.95 -3.95
C PHE A 25 -10.82 14.25 -3.41
N GLU A 26 -10.95 14.48 -2.11
CA GLU A 26 -10.43 15.68 -1.45
C GLU A 26 -9.01 15.48 -0.94
N HIS A 27 -8.69 14.26 -0.48
CA HIS A 27 -7.42 13.94 0.14
C HIS A 27 -6.81 12.68 -0.47
N VAL A 28 -5.48 12.67 -0.52
CA VAL A 28 -4.67 11.49 -0.83
C VAL A 28 -3.98 11.03 0.45
N LEU A 29 -4.10 9.75 0.77
CA LEU A 29 -3.47 9.11 1.91
C LEU A 29 -2.67 7.91 1.42
N CYS A 30 -1.53 7.62 2.06
CA CYS A 30 -0.69 6.49 1.67
C CYS A 30 -0.25 5.67 2.90
N CYS A 31 -0.46 4.36 2.82
CA CYS A 31 -0.09 3.42 3.88
C CYS A 31 1.37 2.92 3.77
N GLY A 32 2.25 3.67 3.09
CA GLY A 32 3.69 3.38 3.03
C GLY A 32 4.13 2.59 1.81
N ASP A 33 5.42 2.24 1.79
CA ASP A 33 6.13 1.57 0.72
C ASP A 33 6.01 2.32 -0.62
N LEU A 34 6.47 3.58 -0.58
CA LEU A 34 6.55 4.44 -1.76
C LEU A 34 7.60 3.92 -2.74
N VAL A 35 8.71 3.41 -2.21
CA VAL A 35 9.91 3.03 -2.95
C VAL A 35 10.26 1.54 -2.78
N GLY A 36 11.36 1.12 -3.39
CA GLY A 36 11.73 -0.29 -3.49
C GLY A 36 11.06 -0.97 -4.68
N TYR A 37 11.64 -2.07 -5.16
CA TYR A 37 11.20 -2.92 -6.27
C TYR A 37 11.19 -2.25 -7.64
N GLY A 38 10.42 -1.18 -7.84
CA GLY A 38 10.26 -0.50 -9.13
C GLY A 38 11.37 0.51 -9.43
N ALA A 39 11.38 1.01 -10.67
CA ALA A 39 12.49 1.76 -11.22
C ALA A 39 12.34 3.29 -11.19
N ASP A 40 11.20 3.81 -10.69
CA ASP A 40 10.93 5.25 -10.62
C ASP A 40 10.76 5.79 -9.18
N PRO A 41 11.70 5.50 -8.24
CA PRO A 41 11.53 5.87 -6.84
C PRO A 41 11.44 7.40 -6.64
N ASN A 42 12.18 8.18 -7.42
CA ASN A 42 12.15 9.63 -7.31
C ASN A 42 10.83 10.22 -7.82
N ALA A 43 10.32 9.78 -8.96
CA ALA A 43 9.08 10.28 -9.52
C ALA A 43 7.89 10.01 -8.58
N VAL A 44 7.82 8.80 -8.04
CA VAL A 44 6.79 8.41 -7.06
C VAL A 44 6.91 9.25 -5.78
N THR A 45 8.12 9.37 -5.22
CA THR A 45 8.33 10.14 -3.98
C THR A 45 8.00 11.62 -4.17
N ASP A 46 8.39 12.23 -5.29
CA ASP A 46 8.07 13.62 -5.60
C ASP A 46 6.56 13.86 -5.68
N TRP A 47 5.86 12.97 -6.35
CA TRP A 47 4.42 13.08 -6.45
C TRP A 47 3.75 12.93 -5.09
N VAL A 48 4.10 11.89 -4.32
CA VAL A 48 3.52 11.67 -2.99
C VAL A 48 3.79 12.86 -2.07
N ARG A 49 5.04 13.36 -2.05
CA ARG A 49 5.42 14.54 -1.27
C ARG A 49 4.61 15.79 -1.60
N SER A 50 4.19 15.94 -2.87
CA SER A 50 3.44 17.11 -3.33
C SER A 50 1.93 16.97 -3.14
N ALA A 51 1.39 15.75 -3.20
CA ALA A 51 -0.04 15.50 -3.32
C ALA A 51 -0.67 14.82 -2.10
N ALA A 52 0.09 14.02 -1.33
CA ALA A 52 -0.47 13.29 -0.21
C ALA A 52 -0.60 14.15 1.04
N SER A 53 -1.79 14.08 1.66
CA SER A 53 -2.09 14.80 2.91
C SER A 53 -1.53 14.07 4.13
N TYR A 54 -1.53 12.72 4.10
CA TYR A 54 -1.03 11.86 5.17
C TYR A 54 -0.32 10.65 4.59
N VAL A 55 0.85 10.34 5.12
CA VAL A 55 1.68 9.20 4.71
C VAL A 55 2.29 8.57 5.95
N VAL A 56 2.24 7.24 6.06
CA VAL A 56 3.08 6.49 7.01
C VAL A 56 4.24 5.87 6.24
N ARG A 57 5.36 5.60 6.91
CA ARG A 57 6.48 4.90 6.29
C ARG A 57 6.19 3.41 6.19
N GLY A 58 6.69 2.76 5.14
CA GLY A 58 6.76 1.31 5.05
C GLY A 58 8.18 0.76 5.33
N ASN A 59 8.30 -0.56 5.39
CA ASN A 59 9.59 -1.21 5.62
C ASN A 59 10.57 -0.99 4.46
N HIS A 60 10.11 -0.89 3.22
CA HIS A 60 10.97 -0.53 2.08
C HIS A 60 11.40 0.93 2.12
N ASP A 61 10.56 1.85 2.57
CA ASP A 61 10.93 3.25 2.75
C ASP A 61 12.08 3.36 3.76
N LYS A 62 11.99 2.66 4.91
CA LYS A 62 13.05 2.57 5.92
C LYS A 62 14.34 1.99 5.35
N ALA A 63 14.21 0.86 4.66
CA ALA A 63 15.35 0.13 4.09
C ALA A 63 16.14 0.97 3.09
N CYS A 64 15.45 1.68 2.19
CA CYS A 64 16.07 2.48 1.14
C CYS A 64 16.80 3.74 1.66
N VAL A 65 16.51 4.19 2.87
CA VAL A 65 17.18 5.37 3.49
C VAL A 65 18.07 5.03 4.67
N GLY A 66 18.37 3.74 4.89
CA GLY A 66 19.31 3.26 5.89
C GLY A 66 18.79 3.29 7.34
N LEU A 67 17.46 3.22 7.52
CA LEU A 67 16.81 3.11 8.83
C LEU A 67 16.47 1.66 9.22
N GLU A 68 16.77 0.69 8.35
CA GLU A 68 16.47 -0.72 8.56
C GLU A 68 17.67 -1.60 8.21
N ASN A 69 17.80 -2.74 8.90
CA ASN A 69 18.85 -3.70 8.61
C ASN A 69 18.45 -4.60 7.42
N LEU A 70 19.13 -4.41 6.29
CA LEU A 70 18.89 -5.20 5.09
C LEU A 70 19.23 -6.70 5.20
N ALA A 71 19.84 -7.15 6.30
CA ALA A 71 20.12 -8.57 6.53
C ALA A 71 18.85 -9.42 6.63
N TRP A 72 17.74 -8.84 7.04
CA TRP A 72 16.44 -9.50 7.14
C TRP A 72 15.67 -9.58 5.82
N PHE A 73 16.10 -8.81 4.82
CA PHE A 73 15.46 -8.80 3.51
C PHE A 73 15.90 -10.02 2.67
N ASN A 74 14.96 -10.61 1.92
CA ASN A 74 15.32 -11.60 0.91
C ASN A 74 16.24 -10.98 -0.15
N PRO A 75 17.04 -11.78 -0.88
CA PRO A 75 18.05 -11.27 -1.82
C PRO A 75 17.52 -10.29 -2.86
N THR A 76 16.32 -10.54 -3.39
CA THR A 76 15.68 -9.68 -4.40
C THR A 76 15.29 -8.31 -3.81
N ALA A 77 14.65 -8.30 -2.66
CA ALA A 77 14.26 -7.08 -1.96
C ALA A 77 15.50 -6.27 -1.52
N ARG A 78 16.53 -6.95 -1.00
CA ARG A 78 17.80 -6.31 -0.61
C ARG A 78 18.49 -5.64 -1.80
N THR A 79 18.61 -6.35 -2.94
CA THR A 79 19.22 -5.79 -4.16
C THR A 79 18.46 -4.55 -4.63
N SER A 80 17.14 -4.63 -4.63
CA SER A 80 16.29 -3.49 -5.00
C SER A 80 16.44 -2.30 -4.04
N ALA A 81 16.47 -2.54 -2.72
CA ALA A 81 16.64 -1.47 -1.73
C ALA A 81 17.99 -0.77 -1.87
N LEU A 82 19.08 -1.52 -2.10
CA LEU A 82 20.41 -0.96 -2.33
C LEU A 82 20.46 -0.14 -3.62
N TRP A 83 19.86 -0.63 -4.70
CA TRP A 83 19.76 0.14 -5.94
C TRP A 83 18.94 1.42 -5.74
N THR A 84 17.78 1.31 -5.12
CA THR A 84 16.93 2.48 -4.81
C THR A 84 17.67 3.52 -4.00
N ALA A 85 18.39 3.11 -2.94
CA ALA A 85 19.22 3.99 -2.13
C ALA A 85 20.30 4.72 -2.97
N SER A 86 20.86 4.06 -4.00
CA SER A 86 21.91 4.64 -4.86
C SER A 86 21.40 5.69 -5.85
N VAL A 87 20.09 5.68 -6.18
CA VAL A 87 19.49 6.58 -7.18
C VAL A 87 18.56 7.63 -6.59
N LEU A 88 18.17 7.50 -5.30
CA LEU A 88 17.36 8.49 -4.62
C LEU A 88 18.08 9.84 -4.53
N ARG A 89 17.36 10.92 -4.86
CA ARG A 89 17.85 12.28 -4.65
C ARG A 89 17.83 12.63 -3.17
N LEU A 90 18.73 13.49 -2.71
CA LEU A 90 18.87 13.85 -1.30
C LEU A 90 17.58 14.36 -0.68
N GLU A 91 16.83 15.21 -1.39
CA GLU A 91 15.54 15.72 -0.90
C GLU A 91 14.50 14.62 -0.71
N ASN A 92 14.56 13.54 -1.48
CA ASN A 92 13.68 12.38 -1.34
C ASN A 92 14.13 11.45 -0.20
N VAL A 93 15.44 11.28 -0.02
CA VAL A 93 15.98 10.61 1.17
C VAL A 93 15.55 11.34 2.44
N ASP A 94 15.66 12.66 2.49
CA ASP A 94 15.26 13.47 3.64
C ASP A 94 13.76 13.41 3.92
N TYR A 95 12.94 13.37 2.88
CA TYR A 95 11.49 13.19 3.00
C TYR A 95 11.14 11.81 3.57
N LEU A 96 11.66 10.74 2.97
CA LEU A 96 11.39 9.36 3.41
C LEU A 96 11.84 9.11 4.85
N ARG A 97 13.00 9.67 5.27
CA ARG A 97 13.48 9.58 6.65
C ARG A 97 12.55 10.22 7.68
N LYS A 98 11.79 11.23 7.28
CA LYS A 98 10.87 11.98 8.15
C LYS A 98 9.46 11.39 8.19
N LEU A 99 9.16 10.40 7.36
CA LEU A 99 7.85 9.74 7.38
C LEU A 99 7.58 9.11 8.76
N PRO A 100 6.38 9.33 9.32
CA PRO A 100 6.02 8.78 10.62
C PRO A 100 5.90 7.25 10.57
N LYS A 101 6.23 6.60 11.68
CA LYS A 101 6.09 5.16 11.87
C LYS A 101 4.64 4.68 11.75
N GLY A 102 3.68 5.49 12.18
CA GLY A 102 2.31 5.06 12.41
C GLY A 102 2.11 4.47 13.83
N PRO A 103 0.85 4.30 14.29
CA PRO A 103 -0.36 4.79 13.62
C PRO A 103 -0.41 6.31 13.46
N VAL A 104 -0.87 6.79 12.31
CA VAL A 104 -1.18 8.20 12.08
C VAL A 104 -2.68 8.40 12.10
N SER A 105 -3.18 9.12 13.10
CA SER A 105 -4.61 9.41 13.25
C SER A 105 -5.06 10.48 12.26
N VAL A 106 -6.17 10.23 11.57
CA VAL A 106 -6.81 11.14 10.62
C VAL A 106 -8.30 11.21 10.98
N LYS A 107 -8.68 12.19 11.81
CA LYS A 107 -10.05 12.29 12.36
C LYS A 107 -10.49 10.97 13.03
N ASP A 108 -11.44 10.24 12.42
CA ASP A 108 -12.09 9.05 12.98
C ASP A 108 -11.43 7.73 12.54
N PHE A 109 -10.33 7.78 11.82
CA PHE A 109 -9.58 6.60 11.37
C PHE A 109 -8.07 6.81 11.48
N GLN A 110 -7.31 5.76 11.24
CA GLN A 110 -5.85 5.81 11.26
C GLN A 110 -5.21 5.09 10.08
N LEU A 111 -3.96 5.47 9.81
CA LEU A 111 -3.09 4.81 8.83
C LEU A 111 -2.00 4.07 9.57
N VAL A 112 -1.72 2.86 9.13
CA VAL A 112 -0.59 2.04 9.53
C VAL A 112 0.04 1.42 8.28
N HIS A 113 1.27 0.91 8.36
CA HIS A 113 1.83 0.11 7.27
C HIS A 113 1.50 -1.38 7.47
N GLY A 114 1.96 -1.99 8.55
CA GLY A 114 1.61 -3.34 8.95
C GLY A 114 0.35 -3.38 9.81
N SER A 115 0.51 -3.50 11.14
CA SER A 115 -0.60 -3.44 12.09
C SER A 115 -0.57 -2.17 12.95
N PRO A 116 -1.63 -1.89 13.72
CA PRO A 116 -1.61 -0.82 14.72
C PRO A 116 -0.55 -1.00 15.82
N LEU A 117 -0.04 -2.21 16.04
CA LEU A 117 0.95 -2.53 17.06
C LEU A 117 2.37 -2.62 16.51
N ASP A 118 2.52 -3.11 15.28
CA ASP A 118 3.82 -3.32 14.64
C ASP A 118 3.78 -2.91 13.17
N GLU A 119 4.64 -1.96 12.78
CA GLU A 119 4.69 -1.42 11.42
C GLU A 119 5.14 -2.46 10.37
N ASP A 120 5.75 -3.57 10.78
CA ASP A 120 6.28 -4.61 9.89
C ASP A 120 5.48 -5.94 9.96
N GLU A 121 4.36 -5.96 10.71
CA GLU A 121 3.53 -7.16 10.86
C GLU A 121 2.68 -7.45 9.62
N TYR A 122 2.73 -8.71 9.15
CA TYR A 122 1.88 -9.19 8.07
C TYR A 122 0.51 -9.65 8.59
N LEU A 123 -0.56 -9.04 8.12
CA LEU A 123 -1.94 -9.39 8.47
C LEU A 123 -2.60 -10.15 7.32
N MET A 124 -2.36 -11.47 7.24
CA MET A 124 -2.82 -12.32 6.13
C MET A 124 -4.05 -13.15 6.47
N GLN A 125 -4.21 -13.55 7.72
CA GLN A 125 -5.22 -14.50 8.16
C GLN A 125 -6.04 -13.97 9.33
N ALA A 126 -7.33 -14.40 9.38
CA ALA A 126 -8.25 -13.97 10.44
C ALA A 126 -7.75 -14.34 11.85
N GLY A 127 -6.99 -15.43 12.00
CA GLY A 127 -6.42 -15.84 13.29
C GLY A 127 -5.34 -14.90 13.81
N GLU A 128 -4.49 -14.36 12.93
CA GLU A 128 -3.48 -13.35 13.27
C GLU A 128 -4.17 -12.05 13.70
N VAL A 129 -5.13 -11.65 12.90
CA VAL A 129 -5.91 -10.43 13.08
C VAL A 129 -6.78 -10.47 14.35
N ALA A 130 -7.30 -11.63 14.74
CA ALA A 130 -8.09 -11.80 15.95
C ALA A 130 -7.32 -11.42 17.24
N GLN A 131 -5.99 -11.57 17.24
CA GLN A 131 -5.16 -11.20 18.37
C GLN A 131 -5.10 -9.67 18.60
N LEU A 132 -5.40 -8.89 17.56
CA LEU A 132 -5.42 -7.42 17.64
C LEU A 132 -6.72 -6.88 18.26
N ALA A 133 -7.78 -7.68 18.39
CA ALA A 133 -9.11 -7.22 18.78
C ALA A 133 -9.14 -6.43 20.10
N GLY A 134 -8.30 -6.82 21.08
CA GLY A 134 -8.17 -6.13 22.37
C GLY A 134 -7.35 -4.83 22.35
N TYR A 135 -6.74 -4.50 21.22
CA TYR A 135 -5.81 -3.38 21.07
C TYR A 135 -6.26 -2.36 20.02
N LEU A 136 -7.45 -2.55 19.44
CA LEU A 136 -8.00 -1.63 18.44
C LEU A 136 -8.75 -0.48 19.12
N ASP A 137 -8.06 0.64 19.31
CA ASP A 137 -8.67 1.86 19.86
C ASP A 137 -9.47 2.65 18.83
N THR A 138 -9.16 2.48 17.55
CA THR A 138 -9.79 3.17 16.43
C THR A 138 -10.62 2.19 15.59
N ARG A 139 -11.88 2.57 15.30
CA ARG A 139 -12.80 1.67 14.59
C ARG A 139 -12.40 1.33 13.15
N LEU A 140 -11.63 2.19 12.50
CA LEU A 140 -11.18 2.00 11.12
C LEU A 140 -9.69 2.28 11.01
N SER A 141 -8.94 1.28 10.56
CA SER A 141 -7.52 1.40 10.23
C SER A 141 -7.30 0.99 8.78
N PHE A 142 -6.57 1.83 8.03
CA PHE A 142 -6.07 1.44 6.71
C PHE A 142 -4.64 0.92 6.86
N PHE A 143 -4.35 -0.21 6.22
CA PHE A 143 -3.04 -0.86 6.28
C PHE A 143 -2.58 -1.31 4.89
N GLY A 144 -1.28 -1.56 4.72
CA GLY A 144 -0.65 -2.00 3.48
C GLY A 144 0.11 -3.32 3.63
N HIS A 145 1.39 -3.31 3.23
CA HIS A 145 2.43 -4.31 3.48
C HIS A 145 2.18 -5.70 2.86
N THR A 146 0.96 -6.22 2.92
CA THR A 146 0.62 -7.54 2.36
C THR A 146 0.44 -7.53 0.85
N HIS A 147 0.18 -6.37 0.25
CA HIS A 147 -0.17 -6.17 -1.16
C HIS A 147 -1.45 -6.92 -1.61
N VAL A 148 -2.28 -7.34 -0.68
CA VAL A 148 -3.53 -8.06 -0.91
C VAL A 148 -4.70 -7.16 -0.62
N GLN A 149 -5.49 -6.83 -1.65
CA GLN A 149 -6.67 -5.97 -1.48
C GLN A 149 -7.77 -6.67 -0.69
N GLY A 150 -8.42 -5.93 0.22
CA GLY A 150 -9.51 -6.43 1.06
C GLY A 150 -9.38 -6.00 2.51
N GLY A 151 -9.59 -6.89 3.45
CA GLY A 151 -9.45 -6.55 4.87
C GLY A 151 -10.19 -7.49 5.82
N PHE A 152 -10.46 -6.97 7.02
CA PHE A 152 -11.09 -7.71 8.08
C PHE A 152 -12.07 -6.83 8.85
N ALA A 153 -13.20 -7.42 9.26
CA ALA A 153 -14.17 -6.82 10.17
C ALA A 153 -14.21 -7.62 11.47
N PHE A 154 -14.16 -6.90 12.59
CA PHE A 154 -14.22 -7.47 13.93
C PHE A 154 -15.57 -7.13 14.57
N TYR A 155 -16.30 -8.13 14.98
CA TYR A 155 -17.58 -7.99 15.65
C TYR A 155 -17.47 -8.35 17.14
N ASN A 156 -18.41 -7.91 17.92
CA ASN A 156 -18.55 -8.31 19.32
C ASN A 156 -18.55 -9.84 19.45
N GLY A 157 -17.94 -10.35 20.53
CA GLY A 157 -17.78 -11.80 20.75
C GLY A 157 -16.58 -12.43 20.04
N GLY A 158 -15.66 -11.62 19.49
CA GLY A 158 -14.41 -12.11 18.90
C GLY A 158 -14.55 -12.67 17.48
N ILE A 159 -15.69 -12.40 16.82
CA ILE A 159 -15.90 -12.84 15.44
C ILE A 159 -15.13 -11.96 14.48
N VAL A 160 -14.24 -12.57 13.67
CA VAL A 160 -13.51 -11.90 12.61
C VAL A 160 -13.99 -12.42 11.26
N LYS A 161 -14.43 -11.50 10.40
CA LYS A 161 -14.82 -11.80 9.01
C LYS A 161 -13.82 -11.19 8.05
N ARG A 162 -13.43 -11.95 7.02
CA ARG A 162 -12.63 -11.43 5.91
C ARG A 162 -13.51 -10.60 4.98
N ILE A 163 -12.99 -9.45 4.57
CA ILE A 163 -13.57 -8.60 3.53
C ILE A 163 -12.77 -8.87 2.24
N PRO A 164 -13.41 -9.37 1.17
CA PRO A 164 -12.73 -9.59 -0.11
C PRO A 164 -12.42 -8.27 -0.81
N GLY A 165 -11.33 -8.24 -1.57
CA GLY A 165 -11.07 -7.19 -2.55
C GLY A 165 -11.86 -7.41 -3.85
N VAL A 166 -11.58 -6.55 -4.85
CA VAL A 166 -12.17 -6.66 -6.19
C VAL A 166 -11.74 -7.97 -6.86
N THR A 167 -12.71 -8.73 -7.35
CA THR A 167 -12.42 -9.94 -8.12
C THR A 167 -11.93 -9.62 -9.54
N ARG A 168 -11.22 -10.55 -10.20
CA ARG A 168 -10.69 -10.35 -11.57
C ARG A 168 -11.74 -9.97 -12.62
N LYS A 169 -13.02 -10.26 -12.38
CA LYS A 169 -14.11 -9.97 -13.31
C LYS A 169 -14.67 -8.54 -13.17
N LEU A 170 -14.33 -7.86 -12.09
CA LEU A 170 -14.85 -6.54 -11.75
C LEU A 170 -13.71 -5.52 -11.72
N GLU A 171 -14.04 -4.26 -11.81
CA GLU A 171 -13.12 -3.13 -11.61
C GLU A 171 -13.40 -2.38 -10.31
N ARG A 172 -14.53 -2.68 -9.68
CA ARG A 172 -15.06 -2.01 -8.51
C ARG A 172 -15.77 -2.98 -7.59
N GLU A 173 -15.62 -2.79 -6.27
CA GLU A 173 -16.38 -3.46 -5.21
C GLU A 173 -16.62 -2.49 -4.07
N GLU A 174 -17.75 -2.58 -3.40
CA GLU A 174 -18.12 -1.68 -2.31
C GLU A 174 -18.34 -2.43 -1.00
N VAL A 175 -17.92 -1.79 0.10
CA VAL A 175 -18.15 -2.28 1.46
C VAL A 175 -18.73 -1.16 2.31
N THR A 176 -19.90 -1.38 2.88
CA THR A 176 -20.49 -0.48 3.88
C THR A 176 -20.01 -0.90 5.28
N LEU A 177 -19.50 0.05 6.06
CA LEU A 177 -18.99 -0.19 7.40
C LEU A 177 -20.13 -0.08 8.42
N GLU A 178 -20.33 -1.14 9.20
CA GLU A 178 -21.30 -1.19 10.29
C GLU A 178 -20.79 -0.40 11.51
N LEU A 179 -21.71 0.14 12.33
CA LEU A 179 -21.34 0.99 13.48
C LEU A 179 -20.76 0.21 14.66
N ASP A 180 -21.09 -1.06 14.77
CA ASP A 180 -20.74 -1.94 15.89
C ASP A 180 -19.51 -2.83 15.62
N ALA A 181 -18.82 -2.61 14.49
CA ALA A 181 -17.61 -3.34 14.12
C ALA A 181 -16.38 -2.45 14.06
N TYR A 182 -15.19 -3.08 14.20
CA TYR A 182 -13.88 -2.50 13.89
C TYR A 182 -13.39 -3.05 12.56
N TYR A 183 -12.62 -2.25 11.85
CA TYR A 183 -12.18 -2.59 10.49
C TYR A 183 -10.68 -2.38 10.30
N LEU A 184 -10.04 -3.35 9.68
CA LEU A 184 -8.74 -3.24 9.07
C LEU A 184 -8.92 -3.36 7.56
N ILE A 185 -8.64 -2.30 6.82
CA ILE A 185 -8.88 -2.18 5.37
C ILE A 185 -7.56 -2.02 4.63
N ASN A 186 -7.29 -2.93 3.70
CA ASN A 186 -6.12 -2.86 2.83
C ASN A 186 -6.56 -2.39 1.43
N PRO A 187 -6.06 -1.24 0.95
CA PRO A 187 -6.39 -0.75 -0.39
C PRO A 187 -5.82 -1.65 -1.50
N GLY A 188 -4.94 -2.59 -1.15
CA GLY A 188 -4.11 -3.34 -2.08
C GLY A 188 -2.88 -2.55 -2.50
N SER A 189 -2.03 -3.15 -3.31
CA SER A 189 -0.84 -2.51 -3.83
C SER A 189 -1.10 -1.79 -5.16
N VAL A 190 -0.64 -0.55 -5.26
CA VAL A 190 -0.59 0.17 -6.54
C VAL A 190 0.46 -0.46 -7.44
N GLY A 191 1.68 -0.68 -6.93
CA GLY A 191 2.84 -0.98 -7.75
C GLY A 191 3.20 -2.45 -7.91
N GLN A 192 2.83 -3.30 -6.95
CA GLN A 192 3.17 -4.74 -6.98
C GLN A 192 2.12 -5.60 -6.27
N PRO A 193 0.90 -5.76 -6.82
CA PRO A 193 -0.13 -6.64 -6.27
C PRO A 193 0.36 -8.08 -6.10
N ARG A 194 -0.11 -8.77 -5.02
CA ARG A 194 0.26 -10.17 -4.68
C ARG A 194 -0.95 -11.08 -4.47
N ASP A 195 -2.08 -10.73 -5.01
CA ASP A 195 -3.33 -11.50 -4.94
C ASP A 195 -3.70 -12.14 -6.28
N ASN A 196 -2.70 -12.41 -7.12
CA ASN A 196 -2.80 -12.99 -8.46
C ASN A 196 -3.59 -12.11 -9.45
N ASP A 197 -3.78 -10.83 -9.17
CA ASP A 197 -4.36 -9.86 -10.09
C ASP A 197 -3.31 -8.77 -10.39
N PRO A 198 -2.80 -8.67 -11.63
CA PRO A 198 -1.73 -7.74 -11.97
C PRO A 198 -2.18 -6.27 -12.04
N ARG A 199 -3.47 -5.98 -11.92
CA ARG A 199 -4.01 -4.62 -11.98
C ARG A 199 -3.66 -3.82 -10.72
N ALA A 200 -3.26 -2.56 -10.89
CA ALA A 200 -3.04 -1.64 -9.79
C ALA A 200 -4.30 -1.50 -8.93
N ALA A 201 -4.11 -1.48 -7.60
CA ALA A 201 -5.20 -1.47 -6.63
C ALA A 201 -5.15 -0.21 -5.75
N TRP A 202 -6.33 0.32 -5.43
CA TRP A 202 -6.52 1.39 -4.44
C TRP A 202 -7.94 1.36 -3.89
N CYS A 203 -8.26 2.24 -2.94
CA CYS A 203 -9.64 2.46 -2.55
C CYS A 203 -9.97 3.94 -2.31
N VAL A 204 -11.27 4.24 -2.29
CA VAL A 204 -11.80 5.53 -1.86
C VAL A 204 -12.66 5.30 -0.63
N TYR A 205 -12.46 6.11 0.40
CA TYR A 205 -13.29 6.13 1.59
C TYR A 205 -14.24 7.33 1.57
N HIS A 206 -15.53 7.07 1.74
CA HIS A 206 -16.60 8.07 1.88
C HIS A 206 -17.07 8.09 3.34
N PRO A 207 -16.51 8.99 4.18
CA PRO A 207 -16.76 8.96 5.63
C PRO A 207 -18.24 9.18 5.97
N ASN A 208 -18.93 10.11 5.31
CA ASN A 208 -20.34 10.40 5.56
C ASN A 208 -21.27 9.22 5.26
N GLU A 209 -20.88 8.36 4.31
CA GLU A 209 -21.60 7.16 3.90
C GLU A 209 -21.07 5.90 4.60
N ARG A 210 -19.97 6.02 5.32
CA ARG A 210 -19.20 4.89 5.89
C ARG A 210 -18.96 3.80 4.85
N ARG A 211 -18.53 4.19 3.67
CA ARG A 211 -18.40 3.30 2.52
C ARG A 211 -16.98 3.31 1.99
N ILE A 212 -16.42 2.12 1.80
CA ILE A 212 -15.17 1.87 1.09
C ILE A 212 -15.52 1.43 -0.33
N VAL A 213 -14.87 2.05 -1.31
CA VAL A 213 -14.94 1.66 -2.72
C VAL A 213 -13.56 1.15 -3.13
N TYR A 214 -13.40 -0.15 -3.25
CA TYR A 214 -12.22 -0.79 -3.81
C TYR A 214 -12.20 -0.67 -5.33
N ARG A 215 -11.02 -0.47 -5.89
CA ARG A 215 -10.81 -0.26 -7.33
C ARG A 215 -9.60 -1.04 -7.83
N ARG A 216 -9.69 -1.42 -9.12
CA ARG A 216 -8.59 -2.01 -9.89
C ARG A 216 -8.52 -1.41 -11.26
N ILE A 217 -7.30 -1.16 -11.78
CA ILE A 217 -7.09 -0.68 -13.13
C ILE A 217 -5.87 -1.34 -13.78
N THR A 218 -5.98 -1.60 -15.08
CA THR A 218 -4.83 -2.00 -15.90
C THR A 218 -3.90 -0.81 -16.11
N TYR A 219 -2.61 -1.07 -16.23
CA TYR A 219 -1.58 -0.08 -16.52
C TYR A 219 -0.56 -0.62 -17.51
N ASP A 220 0.40 0.16 -17.95
CA ASP A 220 1.48 -0.27 -18.84
C ASP A 220 2.50 -1.13 -18.10
N ILE A 221 2.14 -2.39 -17.86
CA ILE A 221 3.02 -3.38 -17.23
C ILE A 221 4.30 -3.57 -18.04
N LYS A 222 4.23 -3.53 -19.39
CA LYS A 222 5.41 -3.73 -20.24
C LYS A 222 6.40 -2.57 -20.10
N GLY A 223 5.91 -1.34 -20.01
CA GLY A 223 6.72 -0.16 -19.75
C GLY A 223 7.43 -0.26 -18.40
N ALA A 224 6.69 -0.58 -17.32
CA ALA A 224 7.26 -0.78 -16.00
C ALA A 224 8.31 -1.91 -15.97
N GLN A 225 8.03 -3.05 -16.65
CA GLN A 225 9.00 -4.15 -16.78
C GLN A 225 10.27 -3.75 -17.55
N ALA A 226 10.14 -2.96 -18.61
CA ALA A 226 11.28 -2.47 -19.39
C ALA A 226 12.19 -1.61 -18.50
N LYS A 227 11.63 -0.66 -17.76
CA LYS A 227 12.39 0.18 -16.81
C LYS A 227 13.11 -0.62 -15.73
N ILE A 228 12.48 -1.65 -15.17
CA ILE A 228 13.12 -2.57 -14.20
C ILE A 228 14.34 -3.25 -14.83
N ARG A 229 14.25 -3.71 -16.08
CA ARG A 229 15.36 -4.34 -16.81
C ARG A 229 16.47 -3.35 -17.16
N ASP A 230 16.11 -2.17 -17.63
CA ASP A 230 17.06 -1.10 -17.97
C ASP A 230 17.83 -0.65 -16.73
N ALA A 231 17.19 -0.63 -15.57
CA ALA A 231 17.81 -0.40 -14.28
C ALA A 231 18.66 -1.57 -13.75
N ARG A 232 18.70 -2.70 -14.49
CA ARG A 232 19.40 -3.94 -14.10
C ARG A 232 18.96 -4.49 -12.73
N LEU A 233 17.72 -4.24 -12.38
CA LEU A 233 17.09 -4.85 -11.21
C LEU A 233 16.80 -6.34 -11.45
N PRO A 234 16.62 -7.16 -10.40
CA PRO A 234 16.35 -8.58 -10.55
C PRO A 234 15.14 -8.86 -11.47
N GLU A 235 15.30 -9.73 -12.47
CA GLU A 235 14.25 -10.08 -13.45
C GLU A 235 12.95 -10.59 -12.79
N LEU A 236 13.05 -11.18 -11.60
CA LEU A 236 11.89 -11.62 -10.83
C LEU A 236 10.92 -10.45 -10.54
N LEU A 237 11.44 -9.23 -10.31
CA LEU A 237 10.62 -8.04 -10.07
C LEU A 237 9.80 -7.66 -11.30
N ALA A 238 10.38 -7.75 -12.50
CA ALA A 238 9.66 -7.51 -13.74
C ALA A 238 8.58 -8.60 -13.98
N ARG A 239 8.90 -9.88 -13.76
CA ARG A 239 7.95 -10.99 -13.97
C ARG A 239 6.74 -10.91 -13.06
N ARG A 240 6.93 -10.57 -11.79
CA ARG A 240 5.86 -10.45 -10.79
C ARG A 240 4.75 -9.48 -11.21
N LEU A 241 5.10 -8.38 -11.86
CA LEU A 241 4.11 -7.38 -12.31
C LEU A 241 3.05 -7.99 -13.24
N ALA A 242 3.44 -8.94 -14.10
CA ALA A 242 2.50 -9.56 -15.05
C ALA A 242 1.62 -10.66 -14.42
N SER A 243 2.04 -11.22 -13.30
CA SER A 243 1.31 -12.29 -12.61
C SER A 243 0.51 -11.83 -11.40
N GLY A 244 0.81 -10.66 -10.85
CA GLY A 244 0.24 -10.19 -9.59
C GLY A 244 0.74 -11.02 -8.38
N GLN A 245 2.07 -11.29 -8.33
CA GLN A 245 2.71 -12.14 -7.32
C GLN A 245 3.86 -11.44 -6.59
#